data_e9c6c0ad9ff606c9442937512ffc78d9
#
_entry.id   e9c6c0ad9ff606c9442937512ffc78d9
#
_cell.length_a   1.000
_cell.length_b   1.000
_cell.length_c   1.000
_cell.angle_alpha   90.00
_cell.angle_beta   90.00
_cell.angle_gamma   90.00
#
_symmetry.space_group_name_H-M   'P 1'
#
loop_
_entity.id
_entity.type
_entity.pdbx_description
1 polymer ?
#
loop_
_entity_poly.entity_id
_entity_poly.type
_entity_poly.pdbx_seq_one_letter_code
_entity_poly.pdbx_strand_id
1 'polypeptide(L)'
;MKNLQTSSIRTRTRPARLFAALAAVCLAACCMSLALGPVNVPLPHVLRALFSGEAATAAERIALYSRLPRTCGCLIAGAALAVSGAVIQGVLSNPLAAPNVIGVNAGAGLAAALCCAIAPSAYTLAPLAAFAGALFSVLLVLLIAERTGASRITLVLAGVAVSGILSAGIDAIVTFRPEALNGYSDFRIGSLANLTMQRITPAFWVALCALALLFTLTNELDVLMLGQETAHSLGVKTGRMRVILLALAAALAGAAVSFAGLIGFVGLIVPHIMRRFAGDESRFLLPASALGGASLLTLCDLAARTLFTPYELPVGILLSLFGGPFFIWLLFRQRKGRSHD
;
A
#
# COMPACT_ATOMS: atom_id res chain seq x y z
N MET A 1 -34.19 27.77 19.77
CA MET A 1 -34.61 27.56 18.36
C MET A 1 -33.76 28.47 17.47
N LYS A 2 -33.27 27.98 16.36
CA LYS A 2 -32.38 28.56 15.34
C LYS A 2 -30.87 28.44 15.67
N ASN A 3 -30.27 27.37 15.20
CA ASN A 3 -29.25 27.39 14.18
C ASN A 3 -28.99 25.94 13.75
N LEU A 4 -29.82 25.44 12.85
CA LEU A 4 -29.46 24.31 11.99
C LEU A 4 -28.33 24.80 11.07
N GLN A 5 -27.11 24.46 11.42
CA GLN A 5 -25.97 24.66 10.56
C GLN A 5 -26.25 23.94 9.23
N THR A 6 -26.41 24.76 8.21
CA THR A 6 -26.39 24.35 6.82
C THR A 6 -25.07 23.61 6.58
N SER A 7 -25.09 22.28 6.68
CA SER A 7 -24.03 21.45 6.14
C SER A 7 -23.87 21.83 4.68
N SER A 8 -22.75 22.45 4.36
CA SER A 8 -22.38 22.78 2.98
C SER A 8 -22.59 21.52 2.12
N ILE A 9 -23.56 21.57 1.23
CA ILE A 9 -23.75 20.61 0.14
C ILE A 9 -22.47 20.74 -0.69
N ARG A 10 -21.42 19.97 -0.31
CA ARG A 10 -20.22 19.80 -1.14
C ARG A 10 -20.72 19.26 -2.47
N THR A 11 -20.52 20.03 -3.52
CA THR A 11 -20.79 19.64 -4.89
C THR A 11 -20.10 18.31 -5.15
N ARG A 12 -20.88 17.23 -5.03
CA ARG A 12 -20.43 15.86 -5.29
C ARG A 12 -20.07 15.84 -6.78
N THR A 13 -18.79 15.91 -7.10
CA THR A 13 -18.32 15.68 -8.47
C THR A 13 -18.95 14.38 -8.93
N ARG A 14 -19.67 14.41 -10.05
CA ARG A 14 -20.33 13.20 -10.57
C ARG A 14 -19.29 12.09 -10.55
N PRO A 15 -19.53 10.95 -9.87
CA PRO A 15 -18.50 9.93 -9.64
C PRO A 15 -17.81 9.50 -10.94
N ALA A 16 -18.54 9.47 -12.05
CA ALA A 16 -18.01 9.18 -13.38
C ALA A 16 -16.88 10.14 -13.82
N ARG A 17 -17.00 11.45 -13.53
CA ARG A 17 -15.96 12.43 -13.88
C ARG A 17 -14.70 12.25 -13.03
N LEU A 18 -14.86 11.93 -11.74
CA LEU A 18 -13.73 11.64 -10.86
C LEU A 18 -12.96 10.42 -11.35
N PHE A 19 -13.67 9.32 -11.63
CA PHE A 19 -13.02 8.10 -12.11
C PHE A 19 -12.37 8.27 -13.48
N ALA A 20 -12.99 9.01 -14.40
CA ALA A 20 -12.40 9.35 -15.68
C ALA A 20 -11.10 10.15 -15.51
N ALA A 21 -11.10 11.14 -14.62
CA ALA A 21 -9.90 11.94 -14.31
C ALA A 21 -8.79 11.08 -13.69
N LEU A 22 -9.11 10.24 -12.69
CA LEU A 22 -8.14 9.34 -12.06
C LEU A 22 -7.58 8.32 -13.06
N ALA A 23 -8.42 7.74 -13.91
CA ALA A 23 -7.99 6.84 -14.97
C ALA A 23 -7.06 7.54 -15.98
N ALA A 24 -7.39 8.77 -16.38
CA ALA A 24 -6.53 9.57 -17.26
C ALA A 24 -5.17 9.87 -16.63
N VAL A 25 -5.13 10.25 -15.33
CA VAL A 25 -3.88 10.47 -14.59
C VAL A 25 -3.07 9.18 -14.49
N CYS A 26 -3.72 8.05 -14.19
CA CYS A 26 -3.06 6.75 -14.12
C CYS A 26 -2.47 6.35 -15.48
N LEU A 27 -3.22 6.52 -16.56
CA LEU A 27 -2.75 6.23 -17.92
C LEU A 27 -1.57 7.14 -18.31
N ALA A 28 -1.65 8.43 -18.02
CA ALA A 28 -0.57 9.38 -18.25
C ALA A 28 0.70 8.99 -17.45
N ALA A 29 0.56 8.61 -16.18
CA ALA A 29 1.66 8.12 -15.35
C ALA A 29 2.30 6.85 -15.96
N CYS A 30 1.49 5.90 -16.45
CA CYS A 30 1.99 4.71 -17.15
C CYS A 30 2.78 5.07 -18.41
N CYS A 31 2.22 5.91 -19.27
CA CYS A 31 2.88 6.34 -20.50
C CYS A 31 4.21 7.04 -20.19
N MET A 32 4.23 7.94 -19.23
CA MET A 32 5.45 8.61 -18.78
C MET A 32 6.45 7.63 -18.19
N SER A 33 6.00 6.68 -17.37
CA SER A 33 6.87 5.67 -16.75
C SER A 33 7.51 4.76 -17.81
N LEU A 34 6.81 4.42 -18.86
CA LEU A 34 7.33 3.59 -19.96
C LEU A 34 8.26 4.39 -20.91
N ALA A 35 7.98 5.65 -21.16
CA ALA A 35 8.75 6.49 -22.10
C ALA A 35 9.99 7.13 -21.45
N LEU A 36 9.86 7.65 -20.23
CA LEU A 36 10.88 8.45 -19.55
C LEU A 36 11.76 7.59 -18.61
N GLY A 37 13.01 8.00 -18.45
CA GLY A 37 13.99 7.36 -17.57
C GLY A 37 15.41 7.82 -17.89
N PRO A 38 16.46 7.18 -17.33
CA PRO A 38 17.85 7.51 -17.67
C PRO A 38 18.14 7.49 -19.17
N VAL A 39 17.46 6.61 -19.91
CA VAL A 39 17.47 6.59 -21.37
C VAL A 39 16.04 6.84 -21.86
N ASN A 40 15.81 7.87 -22.65
CA ASN A 40 14.47 8.14 -23.19
C ASN A 40 14.14 7.17 -24.32
N VAL A 41 12.96 6.53 -24.23
CA VAL A 41 12.45 5.63 -25.25
C VAL A 41 11.19 6.28 -25.86
N PRO A 42 11.22 6.61 -27.16
CA PRO A 42 10.05 7.19 -27.82
C PRO A 42 8.82 6.28 -27.70
N LEU A 43 7.66 6.88 -27.41
CA LEU A 43 6.42 6.15 -27.18
C LEU A 43 6.03 5.19 -28.34
N PRO A 44 6.26 5.51 -29.62
CA PRO A 44 6.01 4.57 -30.72
C PRO A 44 6.81 3.27 -30.61
N HIS A 45 8.08 3.34 -30.16
CA HIS A 45 8.89 2.13 -29.93
C HIS A 45 8.37 1.30 -28.76
N VAL A 46 7.90 1.96 -27.68
CA VAL A 46 7.26 1.28 -26.55
C VAL A 46 6.01 0.54 -27.02
N LEU A 47 5.13 1.21 -27.75
CA LEU A 47 3.89 0.61 -28.26
C LEU A 47 4.19 -0.56 -29.22
N ARG A 48 5.14 -0.37 -30.16
CA ARG A 48 5.55 -1.43 -31.05
C ARG A 48 6.03 -2.67 -30.27
N ALA A 49 6.92 -2.48 -29.31
CA ALA A 49 7.43 -3.56 -28.49
C ALA A 49 6.32 -4.29 -27.70
N LEU A 50 5.35 -3.54 -27.15
CA LEU A 50 4.21 -4.12 -26.43
C LEU A 50 3.29 -4.95 -27.32
N PHE A 51 3.04 -4.51 -28.57
CA PHE A 51 2.14 -5.21 -29.48
C PHE A 51 2.82 -6.36 -30.25
N SER A 52 4.11 -6.24 -30.59
CA SER A 52 4.83 -7.32 -31.28
C SER A 52 5.32 -8.42 -30.34
N GLY A 53 5.48 -8.10 -29.04
CA GLY A 53 6.09 -9.02 -28.08
C GLY A 53 7.60 -9.25 -28.32
N GLU A 54 8.17 -8.65 -29.36
CA GLU A 54 9.56 -8.76 -29.76
C GLU A 54 10.31 -7.46 -29.51
N ALA A 55 11.56 -7.56 -29.07
CA ALA A 55 12.44 -6.44 -28.81
C ALA A 55 13.62 -6.45 -29.80
N ALA A 56 13.41 -5.81 -30.95
CA ALA A 56 14.42 -5.73 -32.01
C ALA A 56 15.55 -4.76 -31.64
N THR A 57 15.24 -3.67 -30.93
CA THR A 57 16.20 -2.63 -30.55
C THR A 57 16.52 -2.65 -29.05
N ALA A 58 17.67 -2.09 -28.65
CA ALA A 58 18.03 -1.93 -27.24
C ALA A 58 16.96 -1.12 -26.46
N ALA A 59 16.36 -0.10 -27.08
CA ALA A 59 15.30 0.70 -26.50
C ALA A 59 14.04 -0.14 -26.23
N GLU A 60 13.65 -1.02 -27.14
CA GLU A 60 12.51 -1.92 -26.96
C GLU A 60 12.77 -2.96 -25.87
N ARG A 61 14.01 -3.46 -25.74
CA ARG A 61 14.41 -4.35 -24.64
C ARG A 61 14.29 -3.68 -23.27
N ILE A 62 14.75 -2.43 -23.15
CA ILE A 62 14.57 -1.64 -21.92
C ILE A 62 13.08 -1.46 -21.60
N ALA A 63 12.26 -1.16 -22.59
CA ALA A 63 10.81 -0.98 -22.40
C ALA A 63 10.15 -2.27 -21.90
N LEU A 64 10.39 -3.43 -22.53
CA LEU A 64 9.70 -4.69 -22.23
C LEU A 64 10.24 -5.36 -20.95
N TYR A 65 11.56 -5.43 -20.78
CA TYR A 65 12.16 -6.26 -19.73
C TYR A 65 12.53 -5.49 -18.46
N SER A 66 12.61 -4.16 -18.51
CA SER A 66 12.90 -3.34 -17.34
C SER A 66 11.72 -2.46 -16.94
N ARG A 67 11.19 -1.63 -17.85
CA ARG A 67 10.17 -0.63 -17.50
C ARG A 67 8.78 -1.20 -17.35
N LEU A 68 8.39 -2.14 -18.21
CA LEU A 68 7.06 -2.75 -18.13
C LEU A 68 6.84 -3.48 -16.79
N PRO A 69 7.73 -4.40 -16.34
CA PRO A 69 7.58 -5.04 -15.03
C PRO A 69 7.57 -4.01 -13.89
N ARG A 70 8.46 -3.01 -13.94
CA ARG A 70 8.54 -1.97 -12.92
C ARG A 70 7.26 -1.14 -12.85
N THR A 71 6.71 -0.73 -13.99
CA THR A 71 5.44 0.02 -14.06
C THR A 71 4.26 -0.83 -13.57
N CYS A 72 4.17 -2.09 -13.98
CA CYS A 72 3.17 -3.03 -13.45
C CYS A 72 3.29 -3.20 -11.94
N GLY A 73 4.53 -3.34 -11.43
CA GLY A 73 4.78 -3.40 -9.99
C GLY A 73 4.31 -2.15 -9.26
N CYS A 74 4.58 -0.95 -9.79
CA CYS A 74 4.08 0.31 -9.24
C CYS A 74 2.56 0.35 -9.17
N LEU A 75 1.87 -0.05 -10.24
CA LEU A 75 0.41 -0.04 -10.30
C LEU A 75 -0.19 -0.98 -9.26
N ILE A 76 0.31 -2.22 -9.19
CA ILE A 76 -0.19 -3.25 -8.28
C ILE A 76 0.11 -2.88 -6.83
N ALA A 77 1.36 -2.53 -6.51
CA ALA A 77 1.74 -2.17 -5.15
C ALA A 77 1.05 -0.89 -4.68
N GLY A 78 0.97 0.13 -5.54
CA GLY A 78 0.30 1.39 -5.23
C GLY A 78 -1.19 1.20 -4.94
N ALA A 79 -1.89 0.46 -5.79
CA ALA A 79 -3.30 0.12 -5.59
C ALA A 79 -3.52 -0.70 -4.32
N ALA A 80 -2.74 -1.77 -4.14
CA ALA A 80 -2.87 -2.67 -3.00
C ALA A 80 -2.61 -1.96 -1.65
N LEU A 81 -1.53 -1.18 -1.55
CA LEU A 81 -1.21 -0.42 -0.34
C LEU A 81 -2.26 0.64 -0.03
N ALA A 82 -2.74 1.37 -1.05
CA ALA A 82 -3.75 2.41 -0.85
C ALA A 82 -5.09 1.83 -0.39
N VAL A 83 -5.57 0.74 -1.01
CA VAL A 83 -6.81 0.08 -0.59
C VAL A 83 -6.67 -0.55 0.78
N SER A 84 -5.55 -1.24 1.05
CA SER A 84 -5.25 -1.76 2.38
C SER A 84 -5.33 -0.66 3.45
N GLY A 85 -4.70 0.49 3.19
CA GLY A 85 -4.77 1.65 4.08
C GLY A 85 -6.18 2.16 4.29
N ALA A 86 -6.99 2.28 3.21
CA ALA A 86 -8.38 2.73 3.30
C ALA A 86 -9.23 1.81 4.19
N VAL A 87 -9.08 0.49 4.02
CA VAL A 87 -9.78 -0.52 4.83
C VAL A 87 -9.35 -0.44 6.30
N ILE A 88 -8.06 -0.39 6.58
CA ILE A 88 -7.54 -0.30 7.95
C ILE A 88 -8.01 0.98 8.64
N GLN A 89 -7.98 2.13 7.93
CA GLN A 89 -8.52 3.40 8.43
C GLN A 89 -10.01 3.30 8.76
N GLY A 90 -10.80 2.63 7.90
CA GLY A 90 -12.22 2.41 8.12
C GLY A 90 -12.48 1.52 9.34
N VAL A 91 -11.85 0.36 9.40
CA VAL A 91 -12.03 -0.62 10.49
C VAL A 91 -11.60 -0.04 11.84
N LEU A 92 -10.48 0.69 11.90
CA LEU A 92 -9.98 1.32 13.12
C LEU A 92 -10.65 2.67 13.40
N SER A 93 -11.47 3.19 12.49
CA SER A 93 -12.04 4.55 12.53
C SER A 93 -10.97 5.60 12.86
N ASN A 94 -9.80 5.43 12.28
CA ASN A 94 -8.66 6.30 12.49
C ASN A 94 -8.02 6.64 11.13
N PRO A 95 -8.13 7.89 10.66
CA PRO A 95 -7.59 8.30 9.37
C PRO A 95 -6.07 8.27 9.29
N LEU A 96 -5.39 8.07 10.43
CA LEU A 96 -3.93 7.98 10.54
C LEU A 96 -3.44 6.53 10.59
N ALA A 97 -4.35 5.55 10.54
CA ALA A 97 -3.98 4.16 10.53
C ALA A 97 -3.42 3.74 9.15
N ALA A 98 -2.44 2.86 9.17
CA ALA A 98 -1.75 2.34 7.99
C ALA A 98 -1.33 0.88 8.22
N PRO A 99 -0.97 0.11 7.19
CA PRO A 99 -0.62 -1.31 7.32
C PRO A 99 0.49 -1.61 8.35
N ASN A 100 1.45 -0.71 8.53
CA ASN A 100 2.52 -0.86 9.53
C ASN A 100 2.01 -0.82 10.98
N VAL A 101 0.88 -0.15 11.26
CA VAL A 101 0.30 -0.10 12.62
C VAL A 101 -0.18 -1.47 13.10
N ILE A 102 -0.58 -2.35 12.18
CA ILE A 102 -1.02 -3.72 12.49
C ILE A 102 0.07 -4.77 12.27
N GLY A 103 1.34 -4.35 12.13
CA GLY A 103 2.49 -5.24 12.11
C GLY A 103 2.90 -5.81 10.75
N VAL A 104 2.25 -5.45 9.64
CA VAL A 104 2.54 -5.96 8.28
C VAL A 104 4.04 -5.85 7.95
N ASN A 105 4.61 -4.65 8.10
CA ASN A 105 5.99 -4.39 7.71
C ASN A 105 7.01 -5.12 8.61
N ALA A 106 6.74 -5.20 9.92
CA ALA A 106 7.62 -5.89 10.85
C ALA A 106 7.63 -7.41 10.59
N GLY A 107 6.47 -8.01 10.33
CA GLY A 107 6.35 -9.42 9.98
C GLY A 107 7.02 -9.76 8.66
N ALA A 108 6.77 -8.96 7.62
CA ALA A 108 7.41 -9.11 6.32
C ALA A 108 8.94 -8.95 6.43
N GLY A 109 9.39 -7.95 7.17
CA GLY A 109 10.81 -7.67 7.40
C GLY A 109 11.53 -8.80 8.11
N LEU A 110 10.94 -9.33 9.20
CA LEU A 110 11.54 -10.45 9.93
C LEU A 110 11.67 -11.70 9.06
N ALA A 111 10.60 -12.05 8.33
CA ALA A 111 10.64 -13.24 7.48
C ALA A 111 11.61 -13.09 6.30
N ALA A 112 11.72 -11.90 5.71
CA ALA A 112 12.72 -11.61 4.68
C ALA A 112 14.15 -11.68 5.24
N ALA A 113 14.42 -11.08 6.42
CA ALA A 113 15.72 -11.13 7.08
C ALA A 113 16.13 -12.58 7.43
N LEU A 114 15.18 -13.37 7.96
CA LEU A 114 15.40 -14.80 8.23
C LEU A 114 15.73 -15.57 6.95
N CYS A 115 15.00 -15.34 5.86
CA CYS A 115 15.27 -15.97 4.58
C CYS A 115 16.68 -15.65 4.08
N CYS A 116 17.09 -14.38 4.14
CA CYS A 116 18.45 -13.96 3.77
C CYS A 116 19.54 -14.56 4.68
N ALA A 117 19.25 -14.76 5.97
CA ALA A 117 20.21 -15.29 6.93
C ALA A 117 20.39 -16.81 6.84
N ILE A 118 19.30 -17.55 6.62
CA ILE A 118 19.30 -19.03 6.64
C ILE A 118 19.61 -19.59 5.25
N ALA A 119 19.07 -18.98 4.20
CA ALA A 119 19.17 -19.46 2.83
C ALA A 119 19.56 -18.34 1.85
N PRO A 120 20.82 -17.83 1.91
CA PRO A 120 21.28 -16.75 1.02
C PRO A 120 21.19 -17.12 -0.47
N SER A 121 21.35 -18.40 -0.79
CA SER A 121 21.22 -18.92 -2.17
C SER A 121 19.77 -19.00 -2.65
N ALA A 122 18.79 -19.05 -1.74
CA ALA A 122 17.36 -19.12 -2.04
C ALA A 122 16.66 -17.73 -1.93
N TYR A 123 17.37 -16.67 -2.19
CA TYR A 123 16.88 -15.29 -2.20
C TYR A 123 15.60 -15.10 -3.03
N THR A 124 15.35 -15.96 -4.04
CA THR A 124 14.11 -15.98 -4.81
C THR A 124 12.88 -16.31 -3.97
N LEU A 125 13.03 -16.93 -2.80
CA LEU A 125 11.93 -17.23 -1.86
C LEU A 125 11.63 -16.07 -0.90
N ALA A 126 12.49 -15.05 -0.83
CA ALA A 126 12.28 -13.91 0.07
C ALA A 126 10.93 -13.20 -0.11
N PRO A 127 10.38 -13.01 -1.33
CA PRO A 127 9.03 -12.47 -1.51
C PRO A 127 7.94 -13.32 -0.85
N LEU A 128 8.01 -14.64 -1.00
CA LEU A 128 7.05 -15.55 -0.40
C LEU A 128 7.14 -15.56 1.13
N ALA A 129 8.38 -15.58 1.65
CA ALA A 129 8.61 -15.47 3.08
C ALA A 129 8.08 -14.15 3.64
N ALA A 130 8.34 -13.03 2.98
CA ALA A 130 7.84 -11.72 3.38
C ALA A 130 6.30 -11.66 3.40
N PHE A 131 5.64 -12.21 2.38
CA PHE A 131 4.19 -12.32 2.34
C PHE A 131 3.64 -13.14 3.51
N ALA A 132 4.21 -14.33 3.74
CA ALA A 132 3.80 -15.20 4.86
C ALA A 132 4.04 -14.51 6.21
N GLY A 133 5.19 -13.85 6.39
CA GLY A 133 5.51 -13.09 7.60
C GLY A 133 4.57 -11.92 7.85
N ALA A 134 4.16 -11.20 6.80
CA ALA A 134 3.17 -10.14 6.90
C ALA A 134 1.81 -10.66 7.41
N LEU A 135 1.31 -11.76 6.82
CA LEU A 135 0.06 -12.37 7.25
C LEU A 135 0.16 -12.94 8.66
N PHE A 136 1.24 -13.65 8.98
CA PHE A 136 1.47 -14.20 10.31
C PHE A 136 1.44 -13.12 11.39
N SER A 137 2.17 -12.02 11.18
CA SER A 137 2.20 -10.90 12.11
C SER A 137 0.81 -10.32 12.38
N VAL A 138 0.03 -10.08 11.31
CA VAL A 138 -1.33 -9.53 11.46
C VAL A 138 -2.26 -10.52 12.14
N LEU A 139 -2.21 -11.80 11.79
CA LEU A 139 -3.00 -12.84 12.46
C LEU A 139 -2.66 -12.93 13.95
N LEU A 140 -1.38 -12.80 14.32
CA LEU A 140 -0.94 -12.75 15.71
C LEU A 140 -1.52 -11.53 16.44
N VAL A 141 -1.47 -10.35 15.83
CA VAL A 141 -2.06 -9.11 16.37
C VAL A 141 -3.58 -9.27 16.56
N LEU A 142 -4.27 -9.85 15.58
CA LEU A 142 -5.71 -10.10 15.65
C LEU A 142 -6.06 -11.09 16.77
N LEU A 143 -5.30 -12.17 16.89
CA LEU A 143 -5.48 -13.18 17.96
C LEU A 143 -5.31 -12.57 19.36
N ILE A 144 -4.27 -11.76 19.55
CA ILE A 144 -4.03 -11.05 20.81
C ILE A 144 -5.18 -10.10 21.12
N ALA A 145 -5.57 -9.29 20.12
CA ALA A 145 -6.65 -8.31 20.29
C ALA A 145 -8.00 -8.98 20.61
N GLU A 146 -8.31 -10.11 19.97
CA GLU A 146 -9.55 -10.84 20.20
C GLU A 146 -9.60 -11.40 21.65
N ARG A 147 -8.48 -11.89 22.16
CA ARG A 147 -8.39 -12.42 23.52
C ARG A 147 -8.41 -11.34 24.62
N THR A 148 -8.04 -10.10 24.28
CA THR A 148 -7.93 -8.98 25.24
C THR A 148 -9.07 -7.97 25.15
N GLY A 149 -10.18 -8.31 24.50
CA GLY A 149 -11.41 -7.50 24.48
C GLY A 149 -11.69 -6.76 23.18
N ALA A 150 -10.95 -7.04 22.10
CA ALA A 150 -11.23 -6.65 20.70
C ALA A 150 -11.53 -5.14 20.48
N SER A 151 -11.01 -4.24 21.32
CA SER A 151 -11.17 -2.80 21.11
C SER A 151 -10.23 -2.29 20.00
N ARG A 152 -10.57 -1.14 19.42
CA ARG A 152 -9.71 -0.48 18.40
C ARG A 152 -8.34 -0.10 18.99
N ILE A 153 -8.31 0.35 20.23
CA ILE A 153 -7.09 0.71 20.96
C ILE A 153 -6.23 -0.52 21.20
N THR A 154 -6.84 -1.63 21.62
CA THR A 154 -6.14 -2.91 21.85
C THR A 154 -5.47 -3.43 20.59
N LEU A 155 -6.13 -3.31 19.41
CA LEU A 155 -5.54 -3.67 18.12
C LEU A 155 -4.28 -2.86 17.82
N VAL A 156 -4.31 -1.55 18.02
CA VAL A 156 -3.16 -0.67 17.81
C VAL A 156 -2.03 -0.99 18.76
N LEU A 157 -2.34 -1.16 20.06
CA LEU A 157 -1.32 -1.48 21.07
C LEU A 157 -0.69 -2.86 20.84
N ALA A 158 -1.50 -3.87 20.49
CA ALA A 158 -1.00 -5.19 20.12
C ALA A 158 -0.11 -5.12 18.87
N GLY A 159 -0.51 -4.32 17.86
CA GLY A 159 0.30 -4.08 16.67
C GLY A 159 1.65 -3.45 16.98
N VAL A 160 1.70 -2.45 17.85
CA VAL A 160 2.94 -1.80 18.28
C VAL A 160 3.83 -2.79 19.06
N ALA A 161 3.26 -3.55 20.00
CA ALA A 161 4.01 -4.52 20.79
C ALA A 161 4.59 -5.64 19.91
N VAL A 162 3.76 -6.24 19.04
CA VAL A 162 4.20 -7.28 18.10
C VAL A 162 5.26 -6.74 17.15
N SER A 163 5.06 -5.55 16.59
CA SER A 163 6.06 -4.91 15.71
C SER A 163 7.39 -4.68 16.43
N GLY A 164 7.37 -4.27 17.69
CA GLY A 164 8.58 -4.09 18.50
C GLY A 164 9.34 -5.41 18.69
N ILE A 165 8.65 -6.50 19.02
CA ILE A 165 9.26 -7.83 19.19
C ILE A 165 9.86 -8.32 17.86
N LEU A 166 9.11 -8.20 16.76
CA LEU A 166 9.59 -8.64 15.44
C LEU A 166 10.76 -7.79 14.95
N SER A 167 10.78 -6.48 15.23
CA SER A 167 11.90 -5.59 14.92
C SER A 167 13.15 -5.96 15.71
N ALA A 168 13.02 -6.26 17.00
CA ALA A 168 14.13 -6.77 17.82
C ALA A 168 14.68 -8.09 17.26
N GLY A 169 13.81 -8.95 16.71
CA GLY A 169 14.21 -10.17 16.00
C GLY A 169 15.05 -9.86 14.74
N ILE A 170 14.66 -8.83 13.96
CA ILE A 170 15.44 -8.38 12.80
C ILE A 170 16.83 -7.90 13.25
N ASP A 171 16.90 -7.06 14.29
CA ASP A 171 18.15 -6.52 14.80
C ASP A 171 19.08 -7.63 15.32
N ALA A 172 18.52 -8.65 15.98
CA ALA A 172 19.27 -9.83 16.40
C ALA A 172 19.84 -10.59 15.21
N ILE A 173 19.04 -10.84 14.16
CA ILE A 173 19.51 -11.52 12.94
C ILE A 173 20.66 -10.75 12.31
N VAL A 174 20.51 -9.44 12.11
CA VAL A 174 21.55 -8.59 11.51
C VAL A 174 22.81 -8.55 12.37
N THR A 175 22.68 -8.60 13.69
CA THR A 175 23.81 -8.62 14.63
C THR A 175 24.59 -9.93 14.56
N PHE A 176 23.92 -11.08 14.54
CA PHE A 176 24.56 -12.40 14.49
C PHE A 176 24.96 -12.84 13.09
N ARG A 177 24.34 -12.31 12.07
CA ARG A 177 24.58 -12.62 10.64
C ARG A 177 24.61 -11.34 9.81
N PRO A 178 25.70 -10.53 9.90
CA PRO A 178 25.79 -9.25 9.17
C PRO A 178 25.68 -9.41 7.64
N GLU A 179 26.05 -10.57 7.11
CA GLU A 179 25.94 -10.87 5.68
C GLU A 179 24.50 -10.88 5.19
N ALA A 180 23.54 -11.16 6.07
CA ALA A 180 22.11 -11.11 5.73
C ALA A 180 21.65 -9.69 5.35
N LEU A 181 22.37 -8.66 5.83
CA LEU A 181 22.07 -7.26 5.53
C LEU A 181 22.18 -6.96 4.04
N ASN A 182 23.10 -7.59 3.30
CA ASN A 182 23.30 -7.35 1.88
C ASN A 182 22.03 -7.66 1.05
N GLY A 183 21.35 -8.78 1.36
CA GLY A 183 20.09 -9.13 0.68
C GLY A 183 18.84 -8.43 1.27
N TYR A 184 18.90 -8.08 2.57
CA TYR A 184 17.79 -7.47 3.28
C TYR A 184 17.70 -5.95 3.11
N SER A 185 18.83 -5.25 2.83
CA SER A 185 18.86 -3.78 2.76
C SER A 185 17.93 -3.21 1.69
N ASP A 186 17.94 -3.78 0.49
CA ASP A 186 17.07 -3.36 -0.61
C ASP A 186 15.59 -3.54 -0.26
N PHE A 187 15.26 -4.67 0.39
CA PHE A 187 13.91 -4.95 0.87
C PHE A 187 13.47 -3.94 1.94
N ARG A 188 14.34 -3.62 2.90
CA ARG A 188 14.06 -2.66 3.98
C ARG A 188 13.82 -1.25 3.48
N ILE A 189 14.55 -0.81 2.46
CA ILE A 189 14.42 0.54 1.91
C ILE A 189 13.18 0.67 1.02
N GLY A 190 12.73 -0.42 0.42
CA GLY A 190 11.63 -0.44 -0.54
C GLY A 190 12.04 0.05 -1.93
N SER A 191 12.21 -0.88 -2.85
CA SER A 191 12.67 -0.61 -4.20
C SER A 191 11.88 -1.42 -5.22
N LEU A 192 11.60 -0.80 -6.36
CA LEU A 192 10.98 -1.44 -7.53
C LEU A 192 12.00 -1.65 -8.66
N ALA A 193 13.29 -1.41 -8.38
CA ALA A 193 14.36 -1.72 -9.30
C ALA A 193 14.50 -3.24 -9.48
N ASN A 194 14.93 -3.68 -10.67
CA ASN A 194 15.17 -5.09 -10.99
C ASN A 194 13.97 -6.04 -10.80
N LEU A 195 12.73 -5.52 -10.90
CA LEU A 195 11.54 -6.35 -10.89
C LEU A 195 11.41 -7.16 -12.17
N THR A 196 10.97 -8.40 -12.02
CA THR A 196 10.58 -9.29 -13.11
C THR A 196 9.11 -9.65 -13.02
N MET A 197 8.48 -9.94 -14.16
CA MET A 197 7.07 -10.37 -14.19
C MET A 197 6.84 -11.61 -13.32
N GLN A 198 7.80 -12.53 -13.27
CA GLN A 198 7.72 -13.76 -12.45
C GLN A 198 7.54 -13.46 -10.95
N ARG A 199 8.18 -12.41 -10.43
CA ARG A 199 8.03 -11.99 -9.03
C ARG A 199 6.70 -11.28 -8.75
N ILE A 200 6.16 -10.58 -9.73
CA ILE A 200 4.93 -9.79 -9.59
C ILE A 200 3.68 -10.67 -9.74
N THR A 201 3.71 -11.66 -10.64
CA THR A 201 2.54 -12.47 -11.00
C THR A 201 1.85 -13.14 -9.80
N PRO A 202 2.52 -13.80 -8.85
CA PRO A 202 1.85 -14.37 -7.67
C PRO A 202 1.17 -13.30 -6.81
N ALA A 203 1.87 -12.18 -6.57
CA ALA A 203 1.34 -11.07 -5.80
C ALA A 203 0.14 -10.39 -6.48
N PHE A 204 0.15 -10.32 -7.81
CA PHE A 204 -0.98 -9.81 -8.60
C PHE A 204 -2.25 -10.63 -8.36
N TRP A 205 -2.19 -11.95 -8.44
CA TRP A 205 -3.35 -12.80 -8.22
C TRP A 205 -3.88 -12.71 -6.80
N VAL A 206 -2.99 -12.68 -5.80
CA VAL A 206 -3.39 -12.47 -4.40
C VAL A 206 -4.06 -11.11 -4.22
N ALA A 207 -3.47 -10.04 -4.76
CA ALA A 207 -4.04 -8.70 -4.69
C ALA A 207 -5.39 -8.61 -5.41
N LEU A 208 -5.52 -9.22 -6.59
CA LEU A 208 -6.77 -9.25 -7.36
C LEU A 208 -7.89 -9.97 -6.59
N CYS A 209 -7.62 -11.14 -6.03
CA CYS A 209 -8.59 -11.88 -5.23
C CYS A 209 -9.00 -11.11 -3.98
N ALA A 210 -8.02 -10.52 -3.25
CA ALA A 210 -8.31 -9.73 -2.06
C ALA A 210 -9.10 -8.46 -2.38
N LEU A 211 -8.78 -7.77 -3.47
CA LEU A 211 -9.56 -6.62 -3.97
C LEU A 211 -10.99 -7.03 -4.32
N ALA A 212 -11.16 -8.09 -5.09
CA ALA A 212 -12.49 -8.58 -5.47
C ALA A 212 -13.36 -8.89 -4.24
N LEU A 213 -12.79 -9.58 -3.23
CA LEU A 213 -13.48 -9.84 -1.98
C LEU A 213 -13.80 -8.56 -1.20
N LEU A 214 -12.87 -7.62 -1.12
CA LEU A 214 -13.12 -6.34 -0.45
C LEU A 214 -14.23 -5.52 -1.11
N PHE A 215 -14.36 -5.57 -2.43
CA PHE A 215 -15.44 -4.89 -3.14
C PHE A 215 -16.81 -5.48 -2.83
N THR A 216 -16.92 -6.76 -2.50
CA THR A 216 -18.19 -7.35 -2.04
C THR A 216 -18.52 -6.98 -0.60
N LEU A 217 -17.53 -6.54 0.20
CA LEU A 217 -17.66 -6.21 1.63
C LEU A 217 -17.67 -4.70 1.91
N THR A 218 -17.93 -3.88 0.90
CA THR A 218 -17.94 -2.41 1.05
C THR A 218 -19.04 -1.93 2.00
N ASN A 219 -20.24 -2.54 1.95
CA ASN A 219 -21.34 -2.20 2.82
C ASN A 219 -21.04 -2.53 4.29
N GLU A 220 -20.45 -3.70 4.55
CA GLU A 220 -20.03 -4.12 5.88
C GLU A 220 -18.95 -3.21 6.44
N LEU A 221 -18.02 -2.75 5.60
CA LEU A 221 -17.02 -1.78 5.99
C LEU A 221 -17.66 -0.45 6.38
N ASP A 222 -18.62 0.06 5.59
CA ASP A 222 -19.33 1.31 5.88
C ASP A 222 -20.13 1.19 7.19
N VAL A 223 -20.80 0.07 7.41
CA VAL A 223 -21.54 -0.19 8.66
C VAL A 223 -20.60 -0.25 9.87
N LEU A 224 -19.42 -0.86 9.76
CA LEU A 224 -18.43 -0.88 10.84
C LEU A 224 -17.90 0.52 11.18
N MET A 225 -17.85 1.45 10.22
CA MET A 225 -17.43 2.83 10.45
C MET A 225 -18.42 3.60 11.33
N LEU A 226 -19.71 3.24 11.35
CA LEU A 226 -20.74 3.86 12.20
C LEU A 226 -20.56 3.58 13.70
N GLY A 227 -19.69 2.64 14.05
CA GLY A 227 -19.42 2.24 15.42
C GLY A 227 -19.90 0.82 15.73
N GLN A 228 -19.33 0.23 16.80
CA GLN A 228 -19.57 -1.18 17.12
C GLN A 228 -21.01 -1.47 17.55
N GLU A 229 -21.61 -0.59 18.36
CA GLU A 229 -22.98 -0.75 18.84
C GLU A 229 -23.99 -0.64 17.69
N THR A 230 -23.84 0.39 16.85
CA THR A 230 -24.69 0.59 15.67
C THR A 230 -24.55 -0.56 14.67
N ALA A 231 -23.35 -1.02 14.41
CA ALA A 231 -23.12 -2.14 13.51
C ALA A 231 -23.72 -3.45 14.03
N HIS A 232 -23.66 -3.67 15.35
CA HIS A 232 -24.28 -4.83 15.98
C HIS A 232 -25.81 -4.79 15.90
N SER A 233 -26.43 -3.63 16.13
CA SER A 233 -27.89 -3.45 16.01
C SER A 233 -28.40 -3.64 14.58
N LEU A 234 -27.55 -3.41 13.56
CA LEU A 234 -27.81 -3.69 12.15
C LEU A 234 -27.52 -5.15 11.76
N GLY A 235 -27.22 -6.05 12.71
CA GLY A 235 -27.03 -7.48 12.49
C GLY A 235 -25.62 -7.89 12.02
N VAL A 236 -24.67 -6.96 11.95
CA VAL A 236 -23.30 -7.28 11.55
C VAL A 236 -22.55 -7.90 12.73
N LYS A 237 -21.95 -9.08 12.51
CA LYS A 237 -21.03 -9.73 13.47
C LYS A 237 -19.69 -8.99 13.48
N THR A 238 -19.63 -7.86 14.20
CA THR A 238 -18.52 -6.88 14.15
C THR A 238 -17.15 -7.49 14.36
N GLY A 239 -16.99 -8.44 15.31
CA GLY A 239 -15.72 -9.11 15.57
C GLY A 239 -15.20 -9.89 14.35
N ARG A 240 -16.06 -10.77 13.77
CA ARG A 240 -15.69 -11.57 12.59
C ARG A 240 -15.41 -10.71 11.38
N MET A 241 -16.26 -9.70 11.13
CA MET A 241 -16.10 -8.82 9.97
C MET A 241 -14.81 -8.01 10.07
N ARG A 242 -14.45 -7.53 11.27
CA ARG A 242 -13.17 -6.85 11.52
C ARG A 242 -11.98 -7.74 11.18
N VAL A 243 -11.99 -9.00 11.64
CA VAL A 243 -10.92 -9.97 11.33
C VAL A 243 -10.81 -10.19 9.82
N ILE A 244 -11.92 -10.43 9.13
CA ILE A 244 -11.93 -10.66 7.67
C ILE A 244 -11.37 -9.44 6.93
N LEU A 245 -11.85 -8.24 7.22
CA LEU A 245 -11.41 -7.02 6.55
C LEU A 245 -9.93 -6.72 6.80
N LEU A 246 -9.45 -6.89 8.05
CA LEU A 246 -8.04 -6.69 8.36
C LEU A 246 -7.14 -7.77 7.76
N ALA A 247 -7.60 -9.02 7.68
CA ALA A 247 -6.87 -10.10 7.01
C ALA A 247 -6.75 -9.84 5.49
N LEU A 248 -7.83 -9.38 4.84
CA LEU A 248 -7.80 -9.00 3.42
C LEU A 248 -6.90 -7.76 3.18
N ALA A 249 -6.96 -6.78 4.06
CA ALA A 249 -6.07 -5.62 4.01
C ALA A 249 -4.60 -6.04 4.20
N ALA A 250 -4.33 -6.98 5.10
CA ALA A 250 -2.99 -7.54 5.29
C ALA A 250 -2.52 -8.34 4.07
N ALA A 251 -3.40 -9.10 3.43
CA ALA A 251 -3.09 -9.82 2.20
C ALA A 251 -2.71 -8.85 1.06
N LEU A 252 -3.44 -7.73 0.91
CA LEU A 252 -3.10 -6.67 -0.05
C LEU A 252 -1.74 -6.05 0.25
N ALA A 253 -1.53 -5.60 1.50
CA ALA A 253 -0.27 -4.97 1.87
C ALA A 253 0.89 -5.96 1.81
N GLY A 254 0.71 -7.19 2.27
CA GLY A 254 1.70 -8.27 2.19
C GLY A 254 2.06 -8.62 0.75
N ALA A 255 1.08 -8.70 -0.16
CA ALA A 255 1.32 -8.91 -1.58
C ALA A 255 2.16 -7.78 -2.18
N ALA A 256 1.87 -6.52 -1.87
CA ALA A 256 2.67 -5.39 -2.33
C ALA A 256 4.10 -5.43 -1.76
N VAL A 257 4.23 -5.61 -0.44
CA VAL A 257 5.52 -5.63 0.26
C VAL A 257 6.39 -6.79 -0.20
N SER A 258 5.81 -7.93 -0.57
CA SER A 258 6.56 -9.12 -0.96
C SER A 258 7.54 -8.87 -2.12
N PHE A 259 7.17 -8.04 -3.09
CA PHE A 259 8.04 -7.75 -4.25
C PHE A 259 8.59 -6.32 -4.26
N ALA A 260 7.90 -5.36 -3.61
CA ALA A 260 8.29 -3.96 -3.61
C ALA A 260 9.12 -3.56 -2.38
N GLY A 261 9.22 -4.45 -1.37
CA GLY A 261 9.84 -4.14 -0.08
C GLY A 261 8.97 -3.24 0.80
N LEU A 262 9.57 -2.70 1.86
CA LEU A 262 8.86 -1.94 2.88
C LEU A 262 8.53 -0.52 2.40
N ILE A 263 7.51 -0.38 1.55
CA ILE A 263 7.02 0.92 1.09
C ILE A 263 6.02 1.47 2.11
N GLY A 264 6.32 2.68 2.62
CA GLY A 264 5.45 3.42 3.55
C GLY A 264 4.61 4.49 2.87
N PHE A 265 3.75 5.14 3.67
CA PHE A 265 2.97 6.34 3.36
C PHE A 265 1.89 6.25 2.26
N VAL A 266 1.99 5.38 1.26
CA VAL A 266 0.96 5.24 0.20
C VAL A 266 -0.41 4.95 0.81
N GLY A 267 -0.49 3.96 1.71
CA GLY A 267 -1.73 3.58 2.40
C GLY A 267 -2.25 4.62 3.41
N LEU A 268 -1.44 5.62 3.74
CA LEU A 268 -1.83 6.73 4.61
C LEU A 268 -2.33 7.93 3.80
N ILE A 269 -1.53 8.35 2.82
CA ILE A 269 -1.73 9.59 2.07
C ILE A 269 -2.89 9.46 1.09
N VAL A 270 -2.89 8.37 0.31
CA VAL A 270 -3.84 8.22 -0.81
C VAL A 270 -5.30 8.17 -0.32
N PRO A 271 -5.68 7.30 0.64
CA PRO A 271 -7.07 7.28 1.11
C PRO A 271 -7.50 8.63 1.70
N HIS A 272 -6.60 9.30 2.40
CA HIS A 272 -6.89 10.62 2.96
C HIS A 272 -7.22 11.66 1.89
N ILE A 273 -6.43 11.69 0.79
CA ILE A 273 -6.70 12.57 -0.35
C ILE A 273 -7.98 12.15 -1.05
N MET A 274 -8.19 10.86 -1.30
CA MET A 274 -9.34 10.35 -2.05
C MET A 274 -10.66 10.57 -1.32
N ARG A 275 -10.70 10.51 0.02
CA ARG A 275 -11.89 10.88 0.82
C ARG A 275 -12.38 12.29 0.51
N ARG A 276 -11.50 13.20 0.19
CA ARG A 276 -11.86 14.58 -0.15
C ARG A 276 -12.64 14.69 -1.47
N PHE A 277 -12.37 13.78 -2.41
CA PHE A 277 -12.97 13.78 -3.76
C PHE A 277 -14.09 12.76 -3.92
N ALA A 278 -13.89 11.54 -3.42
CA ALA A 278 -14.83 10.42 -3.54
C ALA A 278 -15.83 10.34 -2.39
N GLY A 279 -15.55 11.01 -1.24
CA GLY A 279 -16.34 10.88 -0.01
C GLY A 279 -15.88 9.67 0.81
N ASP A 280 -16.70 9.34 1.84
CA ASP A 280 -16.38 8.28 2.81
C ASP A 280 -17.00 6.93 2.44
N GLU A 281 -17.92 6.87 1.48
CA GLU A 281 -18.55 5.63 1.04
C GLU A 281 -17.51 4.69 0.42
N SER A 282 -17.35 3.50 0.99
CA SER A 282 -16.31 2.54 0.61
C SER A 282 -16.40 2.10 -0.85
N ARG A 283 -17.61 2.00 -1.41
CA ARG A 283 -17.83 1.66 -2.84
C ARG A 283 -17.19 2.64 -3.83
N PHE A 284 -16.99 3.91 -3.44
CA PHE A 284 -16.30 4.91 -4.26
C PHE A 284 -14.86 5.13 -3.76
N LEU A 285 -14.64 5.08 -2.45
CA LEU A 285 -13.34 5.32 -1.84
C LEU A 285 -12.31 4.26 -2.21
N LEU A 286 -12.69 2.96 -2.19
CA LEU A 286 -11.73 1.88 -2.48
C LEU A 286 -11.23 1.94 -3.93
N PRO A 287 -12.09 2.04 -4.99
CA PRO A 287 -11.61 2.17 -6.36
C PRO A 287 -10.83 3.46 -6.60
N ALA A 288 -11.26 4.59 -6.00
CA ALA A 288 -10.54 5.85 -6.11
C ALA A 288 -9.15 5.75 -5.46
N SER A 289 -9.05 5.06 -4.30
CA SER A 289 -7.77 4.81 -3.64
C SER A 289 -6.88 3.89 -4.46
N ALA A 290 -7.43 2.87 -5.11
CA ALA A 290 -6.67 1.99 -5.99
C ALA A 290 -6.02 2.77 -7.15
N LEU A 291 -6.82 3.56 -7.89
CA LEU A 291 -6.31 4.37 -9.00
C LEU A 291 -5.35 5.47 -8.52
N GLY A 292 -5.69 6.14 -7.43
CA GLY A 292 -4.84 7.17 -6.83
C GLY A 292 -3.51 6.62 -6.33
N GLY A 293 -3.51 5.44 -5.70
CA GLY A 293 -2.31 4.76 -5.22
C GLY A 293 -1.42 4.27 -6.34
N ALA A 294 -2.02 3.65 -7.36
CA ALA A 294 -1.33 3.25 -8.59
C ALA A 294 -0.63 4.46 -9.25
N SER A 295 -1.36 5.57 -9.42
CA SER A 295 -0.81 6.80 -10.00
C SER A 295 0.30 7.40 -9.16
N LEU A 296 0.08 7.54 -7.85
CA LEU A 296 1.07 8.14 -6.94
C LEU A 296 2.37 7.36 -6.94
N LEU A 297 2.30 6.02 -6.76
CA LEU A 297 3.51 5.21 -6.68
C LEU A 297 4.27 5.19 -8.01
N THR A 298 3.55 5.15 -9.16
CA THR A 298 4.16 5.22 -10.49
C THR A 298 4.88 6.55 -10.71
N LEU A 299 4.27 7.68 -10.32
CA LEU A 299 4.89 9.00 -10.44
C LEU A 299 6.07 9.18 -9.48
N CYS A 300 5.96 8.68 -8.25
CA CYS A 300 7.07 8.71 -7.29
C CYS A 300 8.25 7.85 -7.77
N ASP A 301 7.99 6.67 -8.33
CA ASP A 301 9.04 5.84 -8.91
C ASP A 301 9.70 6.49 -10.12
N LEU A 302 8.90 7.11 -11.00
CA LEU A 302 9.42 7.89 -12.12
C LEU A 302 10.33 9.03 -11.64
N ALA A 303 9.89 9.79 -10.65
CA ALA A 303 10.67 10.86 -10.07
C ALA A 303 11.97 10.33 -9.42
N ALA A 304 11.89 9.23 -8.67
CA ALA A 304 13.04 8.61 -8.00
C ALA A 304 14.17 8.21 -8.97
N ARG A 305 13.82 7.76 -10.18
CA ARG A 305 14.78 7.32 -11.21
C ARG A 305 15.20 8.40 -12.20
N THR A 306 14.57 9.58 -12.19
CA THR A 306 14.88 10.66 -13.14
C THR A 306 15.54 11.87 -12.51
N LEU A 307 15.19 12.23 -11.25
CA LEU A 307 15.66 13.45 -10.59
C LEU A 307 17.15 13.40 -10.22
N PHE A 308 17.71 12.22 -9.99
CA PHE A 308 19.07 12.05 -9.49
C PHE A 308 19.99 11.30 -10.46
N THR A 309 19.65 11.31 -11.76
CA THR A 309 20.50 10.69 -12.80
C THR A 309 21.95 11.15 -12.68
N PRO A 310 22.96 10.22 -12.71
CA PRO A 310 22.87 8.81 -13.11
C PRO A 310 22.49 7.82 -11.99
N TYR A 311 22.25 8.29 -10.77
CA TYR A 311 21.86 7.43 -9.64
C TYR A 311 20.35 7.26 -9.61
N GLU A 312 19.91 6.07 -9.24
CA GLU A 312 18.49 5.79 -8.98
C GLU A 312 18.25 5.73 -7.46
N LEU A 313 17.34 6.55 -6.95
CA LEU A 313 16.90 6.45 -5.57
C LEU A 313 15.81 5.37 -5.43
N PRO A 314 15.86 4.50 -4.40
CA PRO A 314 14.73 3.67 -4.03
C PRO A 314 13.49 4.53 -3.75
N VAL A 315 12.35 4.11 -4.30
CA VAL A 315 11.08 4.87 -4.19
C VAL A 315 10.63 5.04 -2.73
N GLY A 316 10.98 4.09 -1.85
CA GLY A 316 10.68 4.16 -0.42
C GLY A 316 11.34 5.36 0.26
N ILE A 317 12.55 5.75 -0.15
CA ILE A 317 13.23 6.96 0.37
C ILE A 317 12.43 8.20 -0.01
N LEU A 318 12.06 8.33 -1.29
CA LEU A 318 11.31 9.49 -1.80
C LEU A 318 9.95 9.61 -1.12
N LEU A 319 9.22 8.50 -0.99
CA LEU A 319 7.94 8.49 -0.29
C LEU A 319 8.07 8.85 1.20
N SER A 320 9.15 8.44 1.86
CA SER A 320 9.39 8.80 3.26
C SER A 320 9.72 10.28 3.41
N LEU A 321 10.52 10.82 2.48
CA LEU A 321 10.91 12.23 2.47
C LEU A 321 9.72 13.17 2.29
N PHE A 322 8.76 12.82 1.44
CA PHE A 322 7.55 13.62 1.22
C PHE A 322 6.40 13.23 2.15
N GLY A 323 6.30 11.96 2.49
CA GLY A 323 5.22 11.43 3.32
C GLY A 323 5.29 11.91 4.77
N GLY A 324 6.50 11.98 5.34
CA GLY A 324 6.72 12.48 6.70
C GLY A 324 6.24 13.92 6.90
N PRO A 325 6.74 14.89 6.13
CA PRO A 325 6.26 16.29 6.19
C PRO A 325 4.76 16.44 5.90
N PHE A 326 4.23 15.69 4.93
CA PHE A 326 2.78 15.69 4.66
C PHE A 326 1.98 15.23 5.88
N PHE A 327 2.44 14.19 6.58
CA PHE A 327 1.79 13.68 7.78
C PHE A 327 1.83 14.70 8.94
N ILE A 328 2.98 15.35 9.15
CA ILE A 328 3.13 16.41 10.15
C ILE A 328 2.17 17.57 9.85
N TRP A 329 2.13 18.00 8.60
CA TRP A 329 1.19 19.05 8.16
C TRP A 329 -0.27 18.67 8.43
N LEU A 330 -0.64 17.40 8.18
CA LEU A 330 -1.97 16.89 8.43
C LEU A 330 -2.35 16.96 9.92
N LEU A 331 -1.43 16.59 10.82
CA LEU A 331 -1.62 16.67 12.27
C LEU A 331 -1.89 18.11 12.74
N PHE A 332 -1.12 19.09 12.25
CA PHE A 332 -1.34 20.49 12.59
C PHE A 332 -2.69 21.01 12.10
N ARG A 333 -3.14 20.56 10.94
CA ARG A 333 -4.42 20.98 10.37
C ARG A 333 -5.62 20.42 11.14
N GLN A 334 -5.54 19.19 11.63
CA GLN A 334 -6.61 18.58 12.44
C GLN A 334 -6.77 19.29 13.79
N ARG A 335 -5.68 19.80 14.38
CA ARG A 335 -5.70 20.50 15.66
C ARG A 335 -6.44 21.85 15.56
N LYS A 336 -6.30 22.58 14.44
CA LYS A 336 -6.99 23.85 14.21
C LYS A 336 -8.53 23.72 14.07
N GLY A 337 -9.03 22.56 13.66
CA GLY A 337 -10.47 22.31 13.58
C GLY A 337 -11.14 21.99 14.92
N ARG A 338 -10.36 21.53 15.93
CA ARG A 338 -10.85 21.20 17.27
C ARG A 338 -10.79 22.37 18.29
N SER A 339 -10.13 23.47 17.98
CA SER A 339 -10.04 24.63 18.87
C SER A 339 -11.16 25.65 18.67
N HIS A 340 -12.18 25.35 17.87
CA HIS A 340 -13.36 26.17 17.63
C HIS A 340 -14.68 25.51 18.10
N ASP A 341 -14.61 24.37 18.77
CA ASP A 341 -15.69 23.76 19.54
C ASP A 341 -15.35 23.81 21.04
#